data_3b037bc742e46f9492ffaa0450a97ee9
#
_entry.id   3b037bc742e46f9492ffaa0450a97ee9
#
_cell.length_a   1.000
_cell.length_b   1.000
_cell.length_c   1.000
_cell.angle_alpha   90.00
_cell.angle_beta   90.00
_cell.angle_gamma   90.00
#
_symmetry.space_group_name_H-M   'P 1'
#
loop_
_entity.id
_entity.type
_entity.pdbx_description
1 polymer ?
#
loop_
_entity_poly.entity_id
_entity_poly.type
_entity_poly.pdbx_seq_one_letter_code
_entity_poly.pdbx_strand_id
1 'polypeptide(L)'
;MGIDAAAVTVEVNIAGGGLGMYLVGLPDSAVKESEQRIRAAFENSGERMSGRKVVVSLAPADLRKEGASFDLPIAVGILAAMSRVNAETLAGTMFAGELSLDGTLKPVRGVLPMAVRAREEGLRRLVLPAANAAEAAVVEGVEVIGAGSLKEVIGLLNGEREMTPAVPADREPFGAEAGRYEEDFADVKGQTHVKRALEIAAAGGHNVLMIGAPGSGKTMLARRMPTILPPLSREEALETTKIHSVAGNMAAGGLLARRPFRAPHHTISQAALIGGGQSPRPGEVSLAHNGVLCLDELPEFGRSVLEVLRQPLEEKRVTVSRAKYSVEYPANFTLVAAMNPCLCGYYNHPAKECVCSPGAVHRYMSRISGPLMDRIDLHVEVTPVPAAELSAAAPGEPSAAVRERVVRAREVQAARFAGTEGVHTNAMMNAAMLREYCRPDAASAALLERAMERLSLSARAYDRILKVARTIADLAGRETIAAADVAEAINYRSLDRGNWGR
;
A
#
# COMPACT_ATOMS: atom_id res chain seq x y z
N MET A 1 11.03 -2.84 -11.78
CA MET A 1 11.17 -1.40 -11.48
C MET A 1 9.87 -0.94 -10.85
N GLY A 2 9.92 -0.06 -9.89
CA GLY A 2 8.75 0.17 -9.05
C GLY A 2 8.54 -1.02 -8.11
N ILE A 3 7.41 -1.70 -8.25
CA ILE A 3 7.09 -2.91 -7.47
C ILE A 3 7.38 -4.21 -8.25
N ASP A 4 7.81 -4.11 -9.50
CA ASP A 4 8.09 -5.29 -10.34
C ASP A 4 9.58 -5.53 -10.52
N ALA A 5 9.97 -6.78 -10.65
CA ALA A 5 11.33 -7.18 -10.96
C ALA A 5 11.55 -7.28 -12.47
N ALA A 6 12.75 -6.92 -12.90
CA ALA A 6 13.22 -7.17 -14.25
C ALA A 6 14.26 -8.29 -14.25
N ALA A 7 14.16 -9.24 -15.17
CA ALA A 7 15.14 -10.28 -15.32
C ALA A 7 16.46 -9.70 -15.84
N VAL A 8 17.57 -10.14 -15.25
CA VAL A 8 18.93 -9.78 -15.68
C VAL A 8 19.69 -11.05 -15.98
N THR A 9 20.22 -11.16 -17.19
CA THR A 9 21.10 -12.27 -17.56
C THR A 9 22.53 -11.94 -17.16
N VAL A 10 23.15 -12.86 -16.43
CA VAL A 10 24.56 -12.76 -16.02
C VAL A 10 25.39 -13.65 -16.93
N GLU A 11 26.20 -13.05 -17.78
CA GLU A 11 27.13 -13.74 -18.70
C GLU A 11 28.53 -13.63 -18.14
N VAL A 12 29.23 -14.75 -18.06
CA VAL A 12 30.60 -14.78 -17.53
C VAL A 12 31.55 -15.38 -18.56
N ASN A 13 32.66 -14.68 -18.84
CA ASN A 13 33.72 -15.17 -19.69
C ASN A 13 35.07 -15.08 -18.96
N ILE A 14 35.84 -16.18 -18.99
CA ILE A 14 37.22 -16.26 -18.47
C ILE A 14 38.18 -16.24 -19.61
N ALA A 15 38.90 -15.13 -19.82
CA ALA A 15 39.83 -14.91 -20.89
C ALA A 15 41.32 -15.07 -20.45
N GLY A 16 42.19 -15.45 -21.38
CA GLY A 16 43.62 -15.36 -21.16
C GLY A 16 44.16 -13.93 -21.24
N GLY A 17 45.27 -13.65 -20.58
CA GLY A 17 45.96 -12.35 -20.71
C GLY A 17 45.45 -11.24 -19.80
N GLY A 18 45.72 -11.33 -18.51
CA GLY A 18 45.41 -10.32 -17.51
C GLY A 18 44.84 -10.90 -16.20
N LEU A 19 44.76 -10.07 -15.18
CA LEU A 19 44.21 -10.40 -13.87
C LEU A 19 43.03 -9.46 -13.56
N GLY A 20 42.10 -9.91 -12.74
CA GLY A 20 41.02 -9.09 -12.20
C GLY A 20 39.65 -9.39 -12.80
N MET A 21 38.61 -8.80 -12.17
CA MET A 21 37.20 -8.91 -12.57
C MET A 21 36.73 -7.59 -13.18
N TYR A 22 36.07 -7.67 -14.30
CA TYR A 22 35.52 -6.53 -15.03
C TYR A 22 34.01 -6.69 -15.18
N LEU A 23 33.26 -5.73 -14.64
CA LEU A 23 31.80 -5.70 -14.69
C LEU A 23 31.35 -4.70 -15.76
N VAL A 24 30.48 -5.14 -16.67
CA VAL A 24 29.84 -4.31 -17.70
C VAL A 24 28.31 -4.43 -17.61
N GLY A 25 27.55 -3.45 -18.13
CA GLY A 25 26.09 -3.43 -18.10
C GLY A 25 25.50 -2.49 -17.05
N LEU A 26 26.07 -1.31 -16.86
CA LEU A 26 25.63 -0.26 -15.96
C LEU A 26 25.50 -0.67 -14.47
N PRO A 27 26.54 -1.32 -13.87
CA PRO A 27 26.54 -1.63 -12.46
C PRO A 27 26.67 -0.35 -11.61
N ASP A 28 25.93 -0.28 -10.49
CA ASP A 28 26.13 0.76 -9.46
C ASP A 28 27.39 0.47 -8.61
N SER A 29 27.64 1.31 -7.58
CA SER A 29 28.80 1.12 -6.68
C SER A 29 28.70 -0.19 -5.91
N ALA A 30 27.50 -0.57 -5.42
CA ALA A 30 27.31 -1.79 -4.64
C ALA A 30 27.57 -3.06 -5.48
N VAL A 31 27.15 -3.06 -6.75
CA VAL A 31 27.44 -4.14 -7.69
C VAL A 31 28.94 -4.18 -8.05
N LYS A 32 29.64 -3.02 -8.16
CA LYS A 32 31.06 -2.99 -8.39
C LYS A 32 31.89 -3.54 -7.23
N GLU A 33 31.40 -3.34 -6.00
CA GLU A 33 32.03 -3.88 -4.78
C GLU A 33 31.86 -5.40 -4.63
N SER A 34 30.98 -6.03 -5.43
CA SER A 34 30.75 -7.49 -5.41
C SER A 34 32.03 -8.29 -5.62
N GLU A 35 33.01 -7.77 -6.40
CA GLU A 35 34.29 -8.45 -6.60
C GLU A 35 34.96 -8.81 -5.27
N GLN A 36 35.01 -7.87 -4.33
CA GLN A 36 35.69 -8.09 -3.05
C GLN A 36 34.92 -9.11 -2.19
N ARG A 37 33.57 -9.01 -2.17
CA ARG A 37 32.73 -9.94 -1.42
C ARG A 37 32.79 -11.36 -2.01
N ILE A 38 32.72 -11.50 -3.33
CA ILE A 38 32.80 -12.80 -4.01
C ILE A 38 34.16 -13.43 -3.82
N ARG A 39 35.26 -12.67 -3.92
CA ARG A 39 36.61 -13.18 -3.72
C ARG A 39 36.77 -13.76 -2.31
N ALA A 40 36.41 -13.02 -1.27
CA ALA A 40 36.47 -13.48 0.11
C ALA A 40 35.53 -14.68 0.37
N ALA A 41 34.30 -14.66 -0.17
CA ALA A 41 33.35 -15.74 -0.07
C ALA A 41 33.86 -17.04 -0.71
N PHE A 42 34.56 -16.97 -1.85
CA PHE A 42 35.20 -18.14 -2.48
C PHE A 42 36.26 -18.75 -1.57
N GLU A 43 37.20 -17.94 -1.06
CA GLU A 43 38.25 -18.43 -0.17
C GLU A 43 37.67 -19.14 1.06
N ASN A 44 36.65 -18.55 1.69
CA ASN A 44 35.97 -19.14 2.85
C ASN A 44 35.06 -20.35 2.52
N SER A 45 34.69 -20.50 1.25
CA SER A 45 33.90 -21.67 0.78
C SER A 45 34.79 -22.81 0.26
N GLY A 46 36.12 -22.65 0.31
CA GLY A 46 37.08 -23.64 -0.19
C GLY A 46 37.36 -23.53 -1.69
N GLU A 47 36.89 -22.47 -2.33
CA GLU A 47 37.09 -22.18 -3.74
C GLU A 47 38.18 -21.09 -3.92
N ARG A 48 38.70 -20.97 -5.11
CA ARG A 48 39.67 -19.90 -5.44
C ARG A 48 39.24 -19.20 -6.72
N MET A 49 39.32 -17.85 -6.68
CA MET A 49 39.09 -17.06 -7.88
C MET A 49 40.08 -17.43 -8.97
N SER A 50 39.62 -17.43 -10.21
CA SER A 50 40.47 -17.63 -11.38
C SER A 50 41.64 -16.64 -11.37
N GLY A 51 42.88 -17.15 -11.61
CA GLY A 51 44.06 -16.31 -11.84
C GLY A 51 44.10 -15.68 -13.25
N ARG A 52 42.97 -15.64 -13.96
CA ARG A 52 42.79 -15.06 -15.28
C ARG A 52 41.82 -13.87 -15.23
N LYS A 53 41.74 -13.17 -16.35
CA LYS A 53 40.76 -12.08 -16.53
C LYS A 53 39.35 -12.66 -16.56
N VAL A 54 38.48 -12.20 -15.63
CA VAL A 54 37.07 -12.53 -15.58
C VAL A 54 36.28 -11.33 -16.08
N VAL A 55 35.44 -11.51 -17.10
CA VAL A 55 34.53 -10.47 -17.58
C VAL A 55 33.11 -10.93 -17.30
N VAL A 56 32.37 -10.10 -16.60
CA VAL A 56 30.95 -10.32 -16.26
C VAL A 56 30.10 -9.27 -16.95
N SER A 57 29.19 -9.71 -17.81
CA SER A 57 28.21 -8.85 -18.49
C SER A 57 26.83 -9.02 -17.84
N LEU A 58 26.20 -7.91 -17.49
CA LEU A 58 24.85 -7.86 -16.92
C LEU A 58 23.88 -7.30 -17.97
N ALA A 59 23.16 -8.17 -18.67
CA ALA A 59 22.22 -7.81 -19.72
C ALA A 59 20.77 -7.68 -19.19
N PRO A 60 19.94 -6.74 -19.73
CA PRO A 60 20.23 -5.81 -20.81
C PRO A 60 21.07 -4.60 -20.34
N ALA A 61 21.86 -4.00 -21.24
CA ALA A 61 22.84 -2.96 -20.91
C ALA A 61 22.21 -1.58 -20.60
N ASP A 62 20.99 -1.34 -21.03
CA ASP A 62 20.21 -0.09 -20.79
C ASP A 62 19.59 -0.05 -19.40
N LEU A 63 19.43 -1.19 -18.75
CA LEU A 63 18.92 -1.30 -17.39
C LEU A 63 20.05 -1.15 -16.38
N ARG A 64 19.94 -0.18 -15.47
CA ARG A 64 20.89 -0.02 -14.36
C ARG A 64 20.67 -1.10 -13.31
N LYS A 65 21.75 -1.76 -12.87
CA LYS A 65 21.75 -2.78 -11.84
C LYS A 65 22.17 -2.16 -10.51
N GLU A 66 21.31 -2.29 -9.51
CA GLU A 66 21.50 -1.67 -8.19
C GLU A 66 21.43 -2.72 -7.08
N GLY A 67 22.29 -2.52 -6.06
CA GLY A 67 22.30 -3.32 -4.84
C GLY A 67 23.09 -4.62 -4.93
N ALA A 68 23.26 -5.27 -3.79
CA ALA A 68 24.13 -6.43 -3.61
C ALA A 68 23.47 -7.78 -3.97
N SER A 69 22.21 -7.80 -4.43
CA SER A 69 21.49 -9.03 -4.79
C SER A 69 22.12 -9.79 -5.97
N PHE A 70 23.03 -9.15 -6.70
CA PHE A 70 23.76 -9.74 -7.81
C PHE A 70 25.00 -10.54 -7.39
N ASP A 71 25.42 -10.50 -6.13
CA ASP A 71 26.61 -11.22 -5.67
C ASP A 71 26.50 -12.72 -5.92
N LEU A 72 25.39 -13.33 -5.54
CA LEU A 72 25.17 -14.77 -5.73
C LEU A 72 25.13 -15.16 -7.21
N PRO A 73 24.33 -14.55 -8.10
CA PRO A 73 24.31 -14.94 -9.52
C PRO A 73 25.66 -14.70 -10.22
N ILE A 74 26.40 -13.66 -9.86
CA ILE A 74 27.77 -13.43 -10.39
C ILE A 74 28.71 -14.54 -9.91
N ALA A 75 28.70 -14.88 -8.60
CA ALA A 75 29.51 -15.94 -8.04
C ALA A 75 29.23 -17.29 -8.70
N VAL A 76 27.95 -17.66 -8.85
CA VAL A 76 27.52 -18.90 -9.52
C VAL A 76 27.97 -18.91 -10.98
N GLY A 77 27.82 -17.82 -11.72
CA GLY A 77 28.29 -17.69 -13.10
C GLY A 77 29.82 -17.88 -13.22
N ILE A 78 30.62 -17.34 -12.30
CA ILE A 78 32.06 -17.52 -12.26
C ILE A 78 32.41 -18.99 -11.96
N LEU A 79 31.76 -19.61 -10.98
CA LEU A 79 31.98 -21.03 -10.65
C LEU A 79 31.66 -21.96 -11.83
N ALA A 80 30.57 -21.68 -12.55
CA ALA A 80 30.20 -22.41 -13.76
C ALA A 80 31.25 -22.25 -14.87
N ALA A 81 31.72 -21.02 -15.12
CA ALA A 81 32.78 -20.76 -16.10
C ALA A 81 34.15 -21.40 -15.72
N MET A 82 34.36 -21.68 -14.42
CA MET A 82 35.51 -22.43 -13.90
C MET A 82 35.27 -23.93 -13.84
N SER A 83 34.10 -24.43 -14.28
CA SER A 83 33.70 -25.85 -14.16
C SER A 83 33.72 -26.38 -12.73
N ARG A 84 33.43 -25.51 -11.75
CA ARG A 84 33.29 -25.86 -10.33
C ARG A 84 31.87 -26.26 -9.95
N VAL A 85 30.89 -25.85 -10.73
CA VAL A 85 29.50 -26.30 -10.65
C VAL A 85 29.02 -26.80 -12.00
N ASN A 86 28.05 -27.71 -11.97
CA ASN A 86 27.47 -28.25 -13.19
C ASN A 86 26.61 -27.15 -13.87
N ALA A 87 27.04 -26.70 -15.04
CA ALA A 87 26.37 -25.65 -15.81
C ALA A 87 24.94 -26.05 -16.28
N GLU A 88 24.69 -27.36 -16.49
CA GLU A 88 23.36 -27.83 -16.89
C GLU A 88 22.29 -27.60 -15.82
N THR A 89 22.68 -27.58 -14.54
CA THR A 89 21.75 -27.33 -13.42
C THR A 89 21.31 -25.88 -13.30
N LEU A 90 21.99 -24.97 -14.01
CA LEU A 90 21.64 -23.55 -14.05
C LEU A 90 20.43 -23.27 -14.94
N ALA A 91 20.14 -24.13 -15.90
CA ALA A 91 19.04 -23.96 -16.84
C ALA A 91 17.69 -23.90 -16.09
N GLY A 92 16.90 -22.86 -16.35
CA GLY A 92 15.59 -22.65 -15.69
C GLY A 92 15.70 -22.27 -14.22
N THR A 93 16.86 -21.81 -13.73
CA THR A 93 17.08 -21.37 -12.36
C THR A 93 17.44 -19.89 -12.29
N MET A 94 16.74 -19.12 -11.45
CA MET A 94 17.08 -17.75 -11.09
C MET A 94 17.81 -17.74 -9.76
N PHE A 95 18.76 -16.83 -9.60
CA PHE A 95 19.55 -16.64 -8.40
C PHE A 95 19.44 -15.19 -7.92
N ALA A 96 19.32 -14.98 -6.61
CA ALA A 96 19.43 -13.66 -5.98
C ALA A 96 19.99 -13.81 -4.57
N GLY A 97 20.93 -12.94 -4.18
CA GLY A 97 21.48 -12.98 -2.82
C GLY A 97 22.70 -12.09 -2.66
N GLU A 98 22.85 -11.50 -1.48
CA GLU A 98 24.05 -10.78 -1.08
C GLU A 98 25.02 -11.74 -0.37
N LEU A 99 26.29 -11.71 -0.70
CA LEU A 99 27.33 -12.51 -0.07
C LEU A 99 28.04 -11.71 1.03
N SER A 100 28.15 -12.31 2.20
CA SER A 100 29.11 -11.87 3.22
C SER A 100 30.52 -12.36 2.89
N LEU A 101 31.53 -11.77 3.48
CA LEU A 101 32.94 -12.16 3.31
C LEU A 101 33.19 -13.61 3.72
N ASP A 102 32.45 -14.13 4.68
CA ASP A 102 32.54 -15.52 5.18
C ASP A 102 31.78 -16.54 4.29
N GLY A 103 31.16 -16.07 3.20
CA GLY A 103 30.38 -16.90 2.29
C GLY A 103 28.93 -17.15 2.71
N THR A 104 28.44 -16.55 3.81
CA THR A 104 27.03 -16.61 4.18
C THR A 104 26.16 -15.74 3.26
N LEU A 105 24.91 -16.14 3.05
CA LEU A 105 23.92 -15.40 2.27
C LEU A 105 23.08 -14.50 3.19
N LYS A 106 23.09 -13.21 2.90
CA LYS A 106 22.30 -12.18 3.61
C LYS A 106 20.96 -11.91 2.93
N PRO A 107 19.93 -11.56 3.71
CA PRO A 107 18.62 -11.24 3.17
C PRO A 107 18.69 -10.09 2.15
N VAL A 108 17.89 -10.20 1.09
CA VAL A 108 17.71 -9.17 0.08
C VAL A 108 16.26 -8.69 0.05
N ARG A 109 16.01 -7.52 -0.53
CA ARG A 109 14.67 -6.94 -0.64
C ARG A 109 14.03 -7.29 -1.97
N GLY A 110 12.70 -7.27 -2.02
CA GLY A 110 11.95 -7.45 -3.26
C GLY A 110 12.01 -8.88 -3.81
N VAL A 111 12.13 -9.88 -2.94
CA VAL A 111 12.16 -11.29 -3.39
C VAL A 111 10.81 -11.77 -3.91
N LEU A 112 9.71 -11.23 -3.39
CA LEU A 112 8.38 -11.56 -3.91
C LEU A 112 8.20 -11.12 -5.38
N PRO A 113 8.50 -9.88 -5.79
CA PRO A 113 8.58 -9.53 -7.21
C PRO A 113 9.53 -10.42 -8.03
N MET A 114 10.67 -10.84 -7.47
CA MET A 114 11.59 -11.74 -8.15
C MET A 114 10.97 -13.11 -8.41
N ALA A 115 10.25 -13.67 -7.43
CA ALA A 115 9.52 -14.94 -7.57
C ALA A 115 8.39 -14.85 -8.61
N VAL A 116 7.63 -13.74 -8.60
CA VAL A 116 6.61 -13.47 -9.62
C VAL A 116 7.24 -13.42 -11.01
N ARG A 117 8.36 -12.70 -11.14
CA ARG A 117 9.08 -12.60 -12.42
C ARG A 117 9.65 -13.94 -12.88
N ALA A 118 10.20 -14.75 -11.99
CA ALA A 118 10.68 -16.10 -12.30
C ALA A 118 9.55 -16.96 -12.89
N ARG A 119 8.34 -16.89 -12.33
CA ARG A 119 7.16 -17.58 -12.86
C ARG A 119 6.77 -17.08 -14.25
N GLU A 120 6.74 -15.77 -14.47
CA GLU A 120 6.41 -15.15 -15.76
C GLU A 120 7.39 -15.53 -16.86
N GLU A 121 8.68 -15.67 -16.53
CA GLU A 121 9.73 -16.16 -17.45
C GLU A 121 9.70 -17.68 -17.64
N GLY A 122 8.79 -18.40 -16.99
CA GLY A 122 8.70 -19.86 -17.06
C GLY A 122 9.88 -20.58 -16.41
N LEU A 123 10.58 -19.92 -15.46
CA LEU A 123 11.69 -20.54 -14.74
C LEU A 123 11.15 -21.50 -13.67
N ARG A 124 11.81 -22.64 -13.56
CA ARG A 124 11.39 -23.71 -12.65
C ARG A 124 11.79 -23.44 -11.20
N ARG A 125 12.95 -22.82 -10.99
CA ARG A 125 13.58 -22.70 -9.66
C ARG A 125 14.08 -21.28 -9.39
N LEU A 126 13.94 -20.86 -8.11
CA LEU A 126 14.53 -19.64 -7.58
C LEU A 126 15.38 -19.97 -6.34
N VAL A 127 16.69 -19.69 -6.40
CA VAL A 127 17.62 -19.87 -5.28
C VAL A 127 17.93 -18.51 -4.65
N LEU A 128 17.73 -18.40 -3.36
CA LEU A 128 17.87 -17.15 -2.61
C LEU A 128 18.24 -17.38 -1.14
N PRO A 129 18.54 -16.32 -0.34
CA PRO A 129 18.85 -16.49 1.07
C PRO A 129 17.72 -17.18 1.85
N ALA A 130 18.06 -18.10 2.73
CA ALA A 130 17.09 -18.86 3.53
C ALA A 130 16.09 -17.97 4.27
N ALA A 131 16.54 -16.80 4.77
CA ALA A 131 15.69 -15.83 5.44
C ALA A 131 14.57 -15.24 4.57
N ASN A 132 14.72 -15.26 3.24
CA ASN A 132 13.73 -14.78 2.28
C ASN A 132 12.85 -15.88 1.69
N ALA A 133 13.19 -17.14 1.93
CA ALA A 133 12.59 -18.25 1.20
C ALA A 133 11.07 -18.37 1.41
N ALA A 134 10.60 -18.17 2.64
CA ALA A 134 9.17 -18.22 2.98
C ALA A 134 8.35 -17.12 2.30
N GLU A 135 8.93 -15.91 2.12
CA GLU A 135 8.30 -14.80 1.39
C GLU A 135 8.12 -15.12 -0.10
N ALA A 136 9.15 -15.67 -0.73
CA ALA A 136 9.10 -16.04 -2.15
C ALA A 136 8.20 -17.26 -2.42
N ALA A 137 8.11 -18.20 -1.47
CA ALA A 137 7.37 -19.45 -1.60
C ALA A 137 5.84 -19.27 -1.70
N VAL A 138 5.30 -18.08 -1.45
CA VAL A 138 3.88 -17.77 -1.66
C VAL A 138 3.48 -17.73 -3.15
N VAL A 139 4.48 -17.64 -4.05
CA VAL A 139 4.27 -17.67 -5.50
C VAL A 139 4.24 -19.12 -5.97
N GLU A 140 3.06 -19.59 -6.32
CA GLU A 140 2.88 -20.94 -6.87
C GLU A 140 3.53 -21.08 -8.25
N GLY A 141 4.02 -22.29 -8.57
CA GLY A 141 4.61 -22.59 -9.88
C GLY A 141 6.12 -22.36 -10.00
N VAL A 142 6.78 -21.93 -8.92
CA VAL A 142 8.25 -21.79 -8.83
C VAL A 142 8.75 -22.54 -7.60
N GLU A 143 9.73 -23.40 -7.77
CA GLU A 143 10.42 -24.09 -6.70
C GLU A 143 11.40 -23.13 -6.02
N VAL A 144 11.11 -22.71 -4.79
CA VAL A 144 11.94 -21.77 -4.04
C VAL A 144 12.92 -22.53 -3.14
N ILE A 145 14.21 -22.33 -3.33
CA ILE A 145 15.27 -22.94 -2.51
C ILE A 145 15.95 -21.87 -1.67
N GLY A 146 15.84 -21.99 -0.34
CA GLY A 146 16.51 -21.12 0.60
C GLY A 146 17.88 -21.66 0.99
N ALA A 147 18.96 -20.93 0.68
CA ALA A 147 20.33 -21.32 1.04
C ALA A 147 20.91 -20.38 2.12
N GLY A 148 21.66 -20.93 3.06
CA GLY A 148 22.35 -20.16 4.10
C GLY A 148 23.73 -19.68 3.69
N SER A 149 24.37 -20.35 2.69
CA SER A 149 25.75 -20.04 2.27
C SER A 149 26.01 -20.40 0.82
N LEU A 150 27.06 -19.82 0.25
CA LEU A 150 27.56 -20.16 -1.08
C LEU A 150 27.93 -21.65 -1.18
N LYS A 151 28.50 -22.23 -0.12
CA LYS A 151 28.86 -23.66 -0.07
C LYS A 151 27.63 -24.57 -0.23
N GLU A 152 26.48 -24.19 0.36
CA GLU A 152 25.24 -24.93 0.18
C GLU A 152 24.73 -24.85 -1.25
N VAL A 153 24.85 -23.67 -1.90
CA VAL A 153 24.48 -23.51 -3.31
C VAL A 153 25.37 -24.35 -4.22
N ILE A 154 26.69 -24.39 -3.98
CA ILE A 154 27.62 -25.26 -4.73
C ILE A 154 27.23 -26.73 -4.59
N GLY A 155 26.97 -27.21 -3.37
CA GLY A 155 26.56 -28.58 -3.13
C GLY A 155 25.23 -28.94 -3.79
N LEU A 156 24.26 -28.02 -3.82
CA LEU A 156 23.00 -28.18 -4.54
C LEU A 156 23.22 -28.34 -6.05
N LEU A 157 24.04 -27.45 -6.65
CA LEU A 157 24.29 -27.45 -8.09
C LEU A 157 25.10 -28.65 -8.57
N ASN A 158 25.94 -29.24 -7.71
CA ASN A 158 26.70 -30.42 -7.99
C ASN A 158 25.95 -31.73 -7.64
N GLY A 159 24.73 -31.63 -7.09
CA GLY A 159 23.97 -32.82 -6.65
C GLY A 159 24.54 -33.50 -5.41
N GLU A 160 25.46 -32.84 -4.68
CA GLU A 160 26.07 -33.36 -3.45
C GLU A 160 25.14 -33.14 -2.22
N ARG A 161 24.19 -32.23 -2.35
CA ARG A 161 23.22 -31.85 -1.30
C ARG A 161 21.84 -31.69 -1.89
N GLU A 162 20.89 -32.44 -1.35
CA GLU A 162 19.47 -32.17 -1.59
C GLU A 162 19.00 -31.05 -0.64
N MET A 163 18.24 -30.10 -1.20
CA MET A 163 17.62 -29.02 -0.44
C MET A 163 16.12 -29.07 -0.67
N THR A 164 15.38 -29.09 0.45
CA THR A 164 13.91 -29.08 0.40
C THR A 164 13.39 -27.73 -0.03
N PRO A 165 12.48 -27.66 -1.01
CA PRO A 165 11.82 -26.42 -1.37
C PRO A 165 11.14 -25.79 -0.16
N ALA A 166 11.25 -24.47 -0.09
CA ALA A 166 10.58 -23.70 0.97
C ALA A 166 9.06 -23.76 0.78
N VAL A 167 8.37 -23.79 1.90
CA VAL A 167 6.92 -23.65 1.95
C VAL A 167 6.55 -22.25 2.47
N PRO A 168 5.39 -21.70 2.08
CA PRO A 168 4.91 -20.44 2.65
C PRO A 168 4.87 -20.51 4.18
N ALA A 169 5.13 -19.37 4.83
CA ALA A 169 5.07 -19.28 6.30
C ALA A 169 3.64 -19.46 6.83
N ASP A 170 2.65 -19.14 6.02
CA ASP A 170 1.24 -19.27 6.39
C ASP A 170 0.82 -20.74 6.38
N ARG A 171 0.68 -21.31 7.57
CA ARG A 171 0.16 -22.67 7.76
C ARG A 171 -1.36 -22.74 7.65
N GLU A 172 -2.06 -21.60 7.80
CA GLU A 172 -3.51 -21.49 7.69
C GLU A 172 -3.90 -21.07 6.26
N PRO A 173 -5.09 -21.46 5.77
CA PRO A 173 -5.60 -21.00 4.48
C PRO A 173 -5.63 -19.47 4.44
N PHE A 174 -5.18 -18.88 3.33
CA PHE A 174 -5.25 -17.44 3.11
C PHE A 174 -6.67 -16.93 3.43
N GLY A 175 -6.75 -15.95 4.34
CA GLY A 175 -8.03 -15.40 4.82
C GLY A 175 -8.44 -15.85 6.23
N ALA A 176 -7.87 -16.90 6.82
CA ALA A 176 -8.19 -17.31 8.20
C ALA A 176 -7.83 -16.22 9.23
N GLU A 177 -6.80 -15.42 8.97
CA GLU A 177 -6.41 -14.27 9.80
C GLU A 177 -7.07 -12.94 9.40
N ALA A 178 -7.72 -12.88 8.24
CA ALA A 178 -8.25 -11.63 7.67
C ALA A 178 -9.28 -10.91 8.55
N GLY A 179 -9.90 -11.63 9.47
CA GLY A 179 -10.92 -11.08 10.38
C GLY A 179 -10.47 -10.91 11.82
N ARG A 180 -9.25 -11.27 12.18
CA ARG A 180 -8.74 -11.20 13.56
C ARG A 180 -8.09 -9.83 13.80
N TYR A 181 -8.79 -8.94 14.48
CA TYR A 181 -8.30 -7.64 14.93
C TYR A 181 -8.39 -7.58 16.45
N GLU A 182 -7.48 -6.86 17.09
CA GLU A 182 -7.52 -6.59 18.53
C GLU A 182 -8.58 -5.54 18.87
N GLU A 183 -8.79 -4.58 17.95
CA GLU A 183 -9.79 -3.55 18.08
C GLU A 183 -11.13 -3.98 17.47
N ASP A 184 -12.24 -3.54 18.05
CA ASP A 184 -13.60 -3.76 17.52
C ASP A 184 -14.44 -2.47 17.58
N PHE A 185 -15.39 -2.32 16.65
CA PHE A 185 -16.36 -1.23 16.67
C PHE A 185 -17.28 -1.28 17.91
N ALA A 186 -17.47 -2.47 18.50
CA ALA A 186 -18.21 -2.65 19.74
C ALA A 186 -17.61 -1.88 20.92
N ASP A 187 -16.29 -1.64 20.93
CA ASP A 187 -15.62 -0.87 21.99
C ASP A 187 -16.02 0.61 21.97
N VAL A 188 -16.49 1.10 20.82
CA VAL A 188 -16.90 2.50 20.65
C VAL A 188 -18.33 2.66 21.10
N LYS A 189 -18.54 3.28 22.26
CA LYS A 189 -19.86 3.60 22.78
C LYS A 189 -20.45 4.82 22.07
N GLY A 190 -21.73 4.80 21.78
CA GLY A 190 -22.41 5.89 21.07
C GLY A 190 -21.86 6.10 19.65
N GLN A 191 -21.76 7.37 19.22
CA GLN A 191 -21.17 7.80 17.94
C GLN A 191 -21.80 7.13 16.69
N THR A 192 -23.11 6.83 16.74
CA THR A 192 -23.82 6.08 15.70
C THR A 192 -23.71 6.72 14.31
N HIS A 193 -23.78 8.08 14.25
CA HIS A 193 -23.64 8.82 13.00
C HIS A 193 -22.22 8.75 12.40
N VAL A 194 -21.17 8.71 13.26
CA VAL A 194 -19.78 8.56 12.80
C VAL A 194 -19.54 7.14 12.34
N LYS A 195 -20.01 6.13 13.09
CA LYS A 195 -19.95 4.72 12.68
C LYS A 195 -20.64 4.51 11.33
N ARG A 196 -21.82 5.12 11.12
CA ARG A 196 -22.52 5.08 9.83
C ARG A 196 -21.72 5.71 8.70
N ALA A 197 -21.08 6.85 8.92
CA ALA A 197 -20.21 7.47 7.93
C ALA A 197 -18.99 6.58 7.57
N LEU A 198 -18.39 5.93 8.57
CA LEU A 198 -17.27 5.00 8.34
C LEU A 198 -17.73 3.72 7.61
N GLU A 199 -18.95 3.21 7.90
CA GLU A 199 -19.56 2.11 7.16
C GLU A 199 -19.75 2.48 5.68
N ILE A 200 -20.28 3.67 5.38
CA ILE A 200 -20.45 4.19 4.02
C ILE A 200 -19.08 4.34 3.34
N ALA A 201 -18.09 4.88 4.06
CA ALA A 201 -16.73 5.01 3.55
C ALA A 201 -16.11 3.66 3.20
N ALA A 202 -16.26 2.67 4.08
CA ALA A 202 -15.79 1.31 3.85
C ALA A 202 -16.48 0.64 2.66
N ALA A 203 -17.80 0.82 2.54
CA ALA A 203 -18.59 0.25 1.47
C ALA A 203 -18.27 0.86 0.10
N GLY A 204 -18.10 2.18 0.01
CA GLY A 204 -17.89 2.87 -1.27
C GLY A 204 -16.43 3.20 -1.61
N GLY A 205 -15.49 2.99 -0.69
CA GLY A 205 -14.09 3.45 -0.84
C GLY A 205 -13.95 4.97 -0.72
N HIS A 206 -14.83 5.61 0.06
CA HIS A 206 -14.88 7.07 0.20
C HIS A 206 -13.88 7.58 1.24
N ASN A 207 -13.29 8.74 0.96
CA ASN A 207 -12.41 9.44 1.89
C ASN A 207 -13.23 10.19 2.94
N VAL A 208 -12.76 10.18 4.19
CA VAL A 208 -13.46 10.75 5.36
C VAL A 208 -12.61 11.80 6.06
N LEU A 209 -13.23 12.90 6.44
CA LEU A 209 -12.69 13.86 7.39
C LEU A 209 -13.54 13.89 8.65
N MET A 210 -12.96 13.56 9.78
CA MET A 210 -13.55 13.64 11.10
C MET A 210 -13.15 14.93 11.80
N ILE A 211 -14.12 15.72 12.25
CA ILE A 211 -13.90 17.00 12.92
C ILE A 211 -14.52 16.94 14.31
N GLY A 212 -13.76 17.26 15.34
CA GLY A 212 -14.28 17.23 16.69
C GLY A 212 -13.28 17.70 17.73
N ALA A 213 -13.76 17.97 18.93
CA ALA A 213 -12.93 18.41 20.03
C ALA A 213 -11.83 17.39 20.39
N PRO A 214 -10.74 17.84 21.04
CA PRO A 214 -9.75 16.90 21.59
C PRO A 214 -10.44 15.89 22.53
N GLY A 215 -10.05 14.61 22.44
CA GLY A 215 -10.65 13.53 23.24
C GLY A 215 -12.02 13.05 22.79
N SER A 216 -12.56 13.50 21.64
CA SER A 216 -13.85 13.02 21.12
C SER A 216 -13.82 11.61 20.50
N GLY A 217 -12.66 10.95 20.44
CA GLY A 217 -12.53 9.56 19.96
C GLY A 217 -12.18 9.41 18.48
N LYS A 218 -11.80 10.49 17.76
CA LYS A 218 -11.47 10.46 16.32
C LYS A 218 -10.42 9.42 15.96
N THR A 219 -9.28 9.43 16.64
CA THR A 219 -8.17 8.48 16.40
C THR A 219 -8.58 7.04 16.72
N MET A 220 -9.40 6.84 17.77
CA MET A 220 -9.94 5.53 18.14
C MET A 220 -10.85 4.97 17.04
N LEU A 221 -11.71 5.80 16.46
CA LEU A 221 -12.58 5.42 15.34
C LEU A 221 -11.78 5.14 14.07
N ALA A 222 -10.77 5.98 13.75
CA ALA A 222 -9.91 5.78 12.59
C ALA A 222 -9.16 4.44 12.63
N ARG A 223 -8.63 4.05 13.79
CA ARG A 223 -7.93 2.78 13.98
C ARG A 223 -8.80 1.55 13.74
N ARG A 224 -10.11 1.68 13.95
CA ARG A 224 -11.09 0.60 13.73
C ARG A 224 -11.59 0.49 12.29
N MET A 225 -11.25 1.45 11.42
CA MET A 225 -11.64 1.40 10.01
C MET A 225 -11.23 0.08 9.31
N PRO A 226 -10.01 -0.46 9.49
CA PRO A 226 -9.63 -1.74 8.87
C PRO A 226 -10.52 -2.92 9.28
N THR A 227 -11.12 -2.89 10.48
CA THR A 227 -11.92 -4.00 11.01
C THR A 227 -13.25 -4.19 10.27
N ILE A 228 -13.74 -3.15 9.59
CA ILE A 228 -14.99 -3.16 8.83
C ILE A 228 -14.79 -3.20 7.32
N LEU A 229 -13.54 -3.11 6.84
CA LEU A 229 -13.24 -3.28 5.41
C LEU A 229 -13.39 -4.75 5.00
N PRO A 230 -13.75 -5.02 3.74
CA PRO A 230 -13.72 -6.39 3.19
C PRO A 230 -12.34 -7.00 3.34
N PRO A 231 -12.21 -8.33 3.51
CA PRO A 231 -10.92 -8.99 3.47
C PRO A 231 -10.21 -8.72 2.14
N LEU A 232 -8.87 -8.80 2.14
CA LEU A 232 -8.10 -8.70 0.89
C LEU A 232 -8.43 -9.92 0.00
N SER A 233 -8.60 -9.70 -1.30
CA SER A 233 -8.51 -10.80 -2.27
C SER A 233 -7.06 -11.29 -2.34
N ARG A 234 -6.83 -12.47 -2.91
CA ARG A 234 -5.47 -12.99 -3.10
C ARG A 234 -4.63 -12.07 -4.01
N GLU A 235 -5.25 -11.47 -5.01
CA GLU A 235 -4.62 -10.53 -5.93
C GLU A 235 -4.25 -9.23 -5.21
N GLU A 236 -5.20 -8.63 -4.46
CA GLU A 236 -4.94 -7.45 -3.63
C GLU A 236 -3.83 -7.73 -2.61
N ALA A 237 -3.83 -8.90 -1.97
CA ALA A 237 -2.82 -9.29 -1.01
C ALA A 237 -1.44 -9.42 -1.66
N LEU A 238 -1.36 -10.03 -2.84
CA LEU A 238 -0.10 -10.17 -3.59
C LEU A 238 0.46 -8.80 -3.99
N GLU A 239 -0.37 -7.91 -4.54
CA GLU A 239 0.04 -6.57 -4.93
C GLU A 239 0.51 -5.75 -3.72
N THR A 240 -0.27 -5.77 -2.63
CA THR A 240 0.10 -5.09 -1.39
C THR A 240 1.40 -5.64 -0.80
N THR A 241 1.57 -6.96 -0.80
CA THR A 241 2.78 -7.61 -0.29
C THR A 241 4.01 -7.27 -1.14
N LYS A 242 3.87 -7.18 -2.48
CA LYS A 242 4.97 -6.70 -3.35
C LYS A 242 5.50 -5.33 -2.93
N ILE A 243 4.60 -4.38 -2.63
CA ILE A 243 4.98 -3.03 -2.18
C ILE A 243 5.78 -3.12 -0.86
N HIS A 244 5.30 -3.91 0.10
CA HIS A 244 5.97 -4.09 1.38
C HIS A 244 7.31 -4.84 1.26
N SER A 245 7.40 -5.81 0.35
CA SER A 245 8.64 -6.52 0.02
C SER A 245 9.73 -5.58 -0.51
N VAL A 246 9.37 -4.72 -1.50
CA VAL A 246 10.29 -3.72 -2.06
C VAL A 246 10.72 -2.68 -1.01
N ALA A 247 9.81 -2.29 -0.12
CA ALA A 247 10.14 -1.40 1.00
C ALA A 247 11.06 -2.03 2.05
N GLY A 248 11.12 -3.37 2.10
CA GLY A 248 11.87 -4.13 3.12
C GLY A 248 11.12 -4.24 4.45
N ASN A 249 9.80 -4.17 4.43
CA ASN A 249 8.92 -4.18 5.60
C ASN A 249 8.24 -5.55 5.84
N MET A 250 8.79 -6.62 5.30
CA MET A 250 8.27 -7.98 5.52
C MET A 250 8.83 -8.57 6.81
N ALA A 251 8.00 -8.72 7.83
CA ALA A 251 8.44 -9.20 9.14
C ALA A 251 8.44 -10.74 9.29
N ALA A 252 7.61 -11.48 8.57
CA ALA A 252 7.38 -12.90 8.84
C ALA A 252 7.30 -13.83 7.62
N GLY A 253 7.47 -13.32 6.40
CA GLY A 253 7.28 -14.12 5.17
C GLY A 253 5.84 -14.62 5.03
N GLY A 254 5.23 -14.39 3.89
CA GLY A 254 3.84 -14.72 3.64
C GLY A 254 3.07 -13.57 2.99
N LEU A 255 1.83 -13.81 2.56
CA LEU A 255 0.97 -12.76 2.06
C LEU A 255 0.40 -11.93 3.22
N LEU A 256 0.31 -10.63 3.04
CA LEU A 256 -0.41 -9.77 3.97
C LEU A 256 -1.89 -10.14 3.94
N ALA A 257 -2.37 -10.75 5.03
CA ALA A 257 -3.77 -11.17 5.16
C ALA A 257 -4.70 -10.01 5.59
N ARG A 258 -4.14 -8.95 6.19
CA ARG A 258 -4.89 -7.79 6.70
C ARG A 258 -4.61 -6.55 5.87
N ARG A 259 -5.65 -5.72 5.71
CA ARG A 259 -5.49 -4.42 5.05
C ARG A 259 -4.55 -3.52 5.86
N PRO A 260 -3.54 -2.90 5.22
CA PRO A 260 -2.60 -2.01 5.90
C PRO A 260 -3.32 -0.82 6.56
N PHE A 261 -2.85 -0.44 7.75
CA PHE A 261 -3.20 0.82 8.39
C PHE A 261 -1.93 1.63 8.61
N ARG A 262 -1.83 2.77 7.94
CA ARG A 262 -0.67 3.66 8.04
C ARG A 262 -1.10 4.98 8.66
N ALA A 263 -0.40 5.41 9.70
CA ALA A 263 -0.70 6.65 10.44
C ALA A 263 0.61 7.44 10.66
N PRO A 264 1.13 8.09 9.61
CA PRO A 264 2.34 8.89 9.76
C PRO A 264 2.10 10.11 10.65
N HIS A 265 3.13 10.49 11.40
CA HIS A 265 3.09 11.70 12.21
C HIS A 265 3.11 12.95 11.32
N HIS A 266 2.51 14.06 11.75
CA HIS A 266 2.40 15.30 10.96
C HIS A 266 3.76 15.94 10.60
N THR A 267 4.85 15.57 11.29
CA THR A 267 6.24 16.00 10.97
C THR A 267 6.88 15.24 9.81
N ILE A 268 6.14 14.30 9.18
CA ILE A 268 6.66 13.51 8.05
C ILE A 268 7.12 14.41 6.90
N SER A 269 8.21 14.03 6.24
CA SER A 269 8.64 14.72 5.01
C SER A 269 7.82 14.28 3.79
N GLN A 270 7.76 15.15 2.77
CA GLN A 270 7.12 14.82 1.50
C GLN A 270 7.68 13.51 0.89
N ALA A 271 9.00 13.32 0.92
CA ALA A 271 9.64 12.13 0.39
C ALA A 271 9.30 10.85 1.19
N ALA A 272 9.09 10.95 2.50
CA ALA A 272 8.66 9.82 3.30
C ALA A 272 7.17 9.49 3.06
N LEU A 273 6.34 10.50 2.77
CA LEU A 273 4.92 10.29 2.50
C LEU A 273 4.68 9.64 1.12
N ILE A 274 5.26 10.17 0.05
CA ILE A 274 4.99 9.69 -1.33
C ILE A 274 6.04 8.72 -1.85
N GLY A 275 7.20 8.65 -1.22
CA GLY A 275 8.34 7.91 -1.70
C GLY A 275 9.43 8.81 -2.28
N GLY A 276 10.62 8.27 -2.40
CA GLY A 276 11.79 8.99 -2.88
C GLY A 276 13.11 8.38 -2.43
N GLY A 277 14.14 9.20 -2.42
CA GLY A 277 15.51 8.79 -2.12
C GLY A 277 16.39 8.75 -3.38
N GLN A 278 17.65 8.37 -3.22
CA GLN A 278 18.57 8.14 -4.35
C GLN A 278 18.16 6.91 -5.15
N SER A 279 17.77 5.84 -4.48
CA SER A 279 17.04 4.70 -5.04
C SER A 279 15.58 4.87 -4.63
N PRO A 280 14.65 5.12 -5.57
CA PRO A 280 13.25 5.37 -5.25
C PRO A 280 12.64 4.23 -4.45
N ARG A 281 12.01 4.54 -3.33
CA ARG A 281 11.28 3.58 -2.48
C ARG A 281 9.84 4.04 -2.32
N PRO A 282 8.89 3.10 -2.14
CA PRO A 282 7.52 3.45 -1.84
C PRO A 282 7.43 4.19 -0.50
N GLY A 283 6.60 5.23 -0.44
CA GLY A 283 6.30 5.98 0.77
C GLY A 283 5.05 5.47 1.49
N GLU A 284 4.61 6.18 2.54
CA GLU A 284 3.46 5.80 3.37
C GLU A 284 2.16 5.66 2.56
N VAL A 285 1.96 6.47 1.50
CA VAL A 285 0.77 6.36 0.63
C VAL A 285 0.73 5.03 -0.13
N SER A 286 1.88 4.52 -0.55
CA SER A 286 1.97 3.21 -1.21
C SER A 286 1.96 2.07 -0.20
N LEU A 287 2.53 2.26 0.99
CA LEU A 287 2.43 1.29 2.08
C LEU A 287 1.00 1.15 2.63
N ALA A 288 0.13 2.15 2.39
CA ALA A 288 -1.29 2.10 2.70
C ALA A 288 -2.15 1.48 1.59
N HIS A 289 -1.54 1.03 0.49
CA HIS A 289 -2.25 0.47 -0.66
C HIS A 289 -3.20 -0.67 -0.26
N ASN A 290 -4.43 -0.65 -0.81
CA ASN A 290 -5.53 -1.54 -0.45
C ASN A 290 -5.95 -1.50 1.03
N GLY A 291 -5.57 -0.43 1.75
CA GLY A 291 -5.82 -0.24 3.17
C GLY A 291 -6.27 1.18 3.51
N VAL A 292 -5.79 1.67 4.65
CA VAL A 292 -6.16 2.96 5.23
C VAL A 292 -4.94 3.83 5.47
N LEU A 293 -4.97 5.06 4.97
CA LEU A 293 -4.05 6.12 5.36
C LEU A 293 -4.77 7.03 6.36
N CYS A 294 -4.31 7.04 7.60
CA CYS A 294 -4.84 7.89 8.67
C CYS A 294 -3.94 9.12 8.84
N LEU A 295 -4.51 10.31 8.68
CA LEU A 295 -3.84 11.58 8.93
C LEU A 295 -4.52 12.29 10.10
N ASP A 296 -4.00 12.09 11.30
CA ASP A 296 -4.49 12.79 12.48
C ASP A 296 -3.87 14.19 12.56
N GLU A 297 -4.59 15.14 13.16
CA GLU A 297 -4.18 16.55 13.23
C GLU A 297 -3.89 17.15 11.83
N LEU A 298 -4.75 16.89 10.87
CA LEU A 298 -4.56 17.23 9.45
C LEU A 298 -4.01 18.65 9.19
N PRO A 299 -4.48 19.74 9.87
CA PRO A 299 -3.96 21.10 9.65
C PRO A 299 -2.53 21.32 10.16
N GLU A 300 -1.94 20.37 10.91
CA GLU A 300 -0.57 20.47 11.41
C GLU A 300 0.47 19.90 10.42
N PHE A 301 0.03 19.16 9.41
CA PHE A 301 0.91 18.75 8.32
C PHE A 301 1.35 19.96 7.50
N GLY A 302 2.61 19.95 7.05
CA GLY A 302 3.11 20.97 6.14
C GLY A 302 2.26 21.04 4.86
N ARG A 303 1.95 22.26 4.39
CA ARG A 303 1.12 22.47 3.20
C ARG A 303 1.62 21.71 1.97
N SER A 304 2.92 21.72 1.72
CA SER A 304 3.55 20.97 0.62
C SER A 304 3.36 19.46 0.75
N VAL A 305 3.30 18.93 1.98
CA VAL A 305 3.06 17.51 2.26
C VAL A 305 1.60 17.14 1.98
N LEU A 306 0.64 18.02 2.26
CA LEU A 306 -0.77 17.78 1.95
C LEU A 306 -1.06 17.87 0.44
N GLU A 307 -0.43 18.80 -0.27
CA GLU A 307 -0.68 19.01 -1.71
C GLU A 307 -0.27 17.80 -2.56
N VAL A 308 0.74 17.04 -2.17
CA VAL A 308 1.16 15.85 -2.93
C VAL A 308 0.18 14.68 -2.83
N LEU A 309 -0.74 14.69 -1.87
CA LEU A 309 -1.81 13.69 -1.77
C LEU A 309 -2.86 13.81 -2.88
N ARG A 310 -2.90 14.94 -3.59
CA ARG A 310 -3.91 15.19 -4.63
C ARG A 310 -3.85 14.16 -5.76
N GLN A 311 -2.64 13.78 -6.19
CA GLN A 311 -2.46 12.78 -7.23
C GLN A 311 -2.94 11.39 -6.77
N PRO A 312 -2.44 10.80 -5.67
CA PRO A 312 -2.86 9.45 -5.27
C PRO A 312 -4.34 9.34 -4.89
N LEU A 313 -4.97 10.42 -4.42
CA LEU A 313 -6.41 10.42 -4.11
C LEU A 313 -7.27 10.33 -5.39
N GLU A 314 -6.81 10.85 -6.53
CA GLU A 314 -7.52 10.79 -7.81
C GLU A 314 -7.09 9.59 -8.65
N GLU A 315 -5.78 9.39 -8.83
CA GLU A 315 -5.22 8.44 -9.80
C GLU A 315 -4.93 7.05 -9.19
N LYS A 316 -5.05 6.91 -7.87
CA LYS A 316 -4.76 5.67 -7.12
C LYS A 316 -3.32 5.15 -7.30
N ARG A 317 -2.43 6.06 -7.70
CA ARG A 317 -0.99 5.83 -7.90
C ARG A 317 -0.21 7.09 -7.59
N VAL A 318 1.07 6.95 -7.37
CA VAL A 318 1.99 8.06 -7.16
C VAL A 318 3.21 7.89 -8.06
N THR A 319 3.59 8.97 -8.74
CA THR A 319 4.77 8.99 -9.60
C THR A 319 5.91 9.69 -8.88
N VAL A 320 6.99 8.96 -8.64
CA VAL A 320 8.24 9.50 -8.06
C VAL A 320 9.23 9.74 -9.18
N SER A 321 9.34 11.01 -9.60
CA SER A 321 10.27 11.42 -10.67
C SER A 321 11.53 12.03 -10.08
N ARG A 322 12.70 11.60 -10.58
CA ARG A 322 14.03 12.15 -10.32
C ARG A 322 14.79 12.27 -11.62
N ALA A 323 15.89 13.00 -11.64
CA ALA A 323 16.67 13.27 -12.85
C ALA A 323 17.02 12.02 -13.69
N LYS A 324 17.12 10.84 -13.05
CA LYS A 324 17.50 9.56 -13.69
C LYS A 324 16.40 8.50 -13.68
N TYR A 325 15.27 8.74 -13.00
CA TYR A 325 14.21 7.74 -12.80
C TYR A 325 12.84 8.39 -12.79
N SER A 326 11.88 7.72 -13.38
CA SER A 326 10.46 7.94 -13.13
C SER A 326 9.88 6.59 -12.76
N VAL A 327 9.38 6.46 -11.54
CA VAL A 327 8.84 5.21 -11.00
C VAL A 327 7.44 5.48 -10.50
N GLU A 328 6.54 4.58 -10.86
CA GLU A 328 5.15 4.62 -10.43
C GLU A 328 4.91 3.55 -9.37
N TYR A 329 4.23 3.94 -8.29
CA TYR A 329 3.80 3.03 -7.23
C TYR A 329 2.29 3.06 -7.08
N PRO A 330 1.62 1.91 -6.92
CA PRO A 330 0.21 1.86 -6.55
C PRO A 330 -0.03 2.56 -5.21
N ALA A 331 -1.15 3.27 -5.10
CA ALA A 331 -1.54 4.02 -3.91
C ALA A 331 -3.07 4.09 -3.77
N ASN A 332 -3.76 2.95 -3.93
CA ASN A 332 -5.19 2.86 -3.74
C ASN A 332 -5.51 2.64 -2.26
N PHE A 333 -5.68 3.71 -1.52
CA PHE A 333 -6.02 3.70 -0.09
C PHE A 333 -7.30 4.49 0.17
N THR A 334 -7.95 4.22 1.30
CA THR A 334 -8.99 5.08 1.86
C THR A 334 -8.33 6.08 2.82
N LEU A 335 -8.52 7.38 2.57
CA LEU A 335 -8.06 8.42 3.48
C LEU A 335 -9.04 8.58 4.64
N VAL A 336 -8.54 8.45 5.85
CA VAL A 336 -9.25 8.82 7.08
C VAL A 336 -8.49 9.94 7.76
N ALA A 337 -8.96 11.17 7.58
CA ALA A 337 -8.34 12.35 8.16
C ALA A 337 -9.09 12.77 9.44
N ALA A 338 -8.36 13.30 10.41
CA ALA A 338 -8.95 13.84 11.62
C ALA A 338 -8.39 15.23 11.93
N MET A 339 -9.22 16.11 12.46
CA MET A 339 -8.80 17.45 12.87
C MET A 339 -9.65 18.00 14.01
N ASN A 340 -9.13 18.98 14.69
CA ASN A 340 -9.91 19.81 15.61
C ASN A 340 -10.67 20.89 14.82
N PRO A 341 -11.78 21.43 15.35
CA PRO A 341 -12.57 22.47 14.66
C PRO A 341 -11.91 23.85 14.66
N CYS A 342 -10.93 24.08 15.54
CA CYS A 342 -10.15 25.31 15.65
C CYS A 342 -8.89 25.08 16.49
N LEU A 343 -8.05 26.10 16.67
CA LEU A 343 -6.81 26.02 17.47
C LEU A 343 -7.03 25.60 18.93
N CYS A 344 -8.10 26.13 19.59
CA CYS A 344 -8.42 25.70 20.97
C CYS A 344 -9.18 24.37 21.02
N GLY A 345 -9.73 23.90 19.88
CA GLY A 345 -10.44 22.64 19.75
C GLY A 345 -11.92 22.67 20.15
N TYR A 346 -12.49 23.81 20.51
CA TYR A 346 -13.85 23.90 21.09
C TYR A 346 -14.84 24.72 20.25
N TYR A 347 -14.54 25.05 19.00
CA TYR A 347 -15.51 25.70 18.13
C TYR A 347 -16.74 24.79 17.94
N ASN A 348 -17.95 25.33 18.12
CA ASN A 348 -19.23 24.61 18.15
C ASN A 348 -19.33 23.49 19.19
N HIS A 349 -18.53 23.51 20.24
CA HIS A 349 -18.62 22.51 21.31
C HIS A 349 -19.84 22.77 22.20
N PRO A 350 -20.68 21.75 22.51
CA PRO A 350 -21.96 21.95 23.25
C PRO A 350 -21.79 22.41 24.69
N ALA A 351 -20.63 22.13 25.32
CA ALA A 351 -20.43 22.40 26.75
C ALA A 351 -19.20 23.27 27.08
N LYS A 352 -18.38 23.61 26.09
CA LYS A 352 -17.16 24.43 26.29
C LYS A 352 -17.14 25.57 25.30
N GLU A 353 -16.84 26.76 25.80
CA GLU A 353 -16.76 27.97 24.98
C GLU A 353 -15.45 28.02 24.16
N CYS A 354 -15.56 28.41 22.91
CA CYS A 354 -14.43 28.64 22.03
C CYS A 354 -13.82 30.00 22.28
N VAL A 355 -12.51 30.04 22.56
CA VAL A 355 -11.79 31.32 22.81
C VAL A 355 -11.10 31.87 21.54
N CYS A 356 -11.25 31.22 20.40
CA CYS A 356 -10.68 31.67 19.15
C CYS A 356 -11.53 32.75 18.48
N SER A 357 -10.86 33.81 17.96
CA SER A 357 -11.57 34.77 17.12
C SER A 357 -12.01 34.11 15.79
N PRO A 358 -13.10 34.59 15.15
CA PRO A 358 -13.52 34.03 13.84
C PRO A 358 -12.42 34.00 12.80
N GLY A 359 -11.60 35.07 12.73
CA GLY A 359 -10.44 35.10 11.83
C GLY A 359 -9.34 34.05 12.15
N ALA A 360 -9.18 33.65 13.41
CA ALA A 360 -8.26 32.57 13.81
C ALA A 360 -8.81 31.21 13.38
N VAL A 361 -10.11 30.97 13.53
CA VAL A 361 -10.78 29.74 13.07
C VAL A 361 -10.63 29.62 11.55
N HIS A 362 -10.94 30.68 10.81
CA HIS A 362 -10.81 30.71 9.35
C HIS A 362 -9.37 30.45 8.89
N ARG A 363 -8.36 31.07 9.50
CA ARG A 363 -6.95 30.83 9.18
C ARG A 363 -6.52 29.40 9.47
N TYR A 364 -7.02 28.79 10.55
CA TYR A 364 -6.76 27.40 10.87
C TYR A 364 -7.33 26.45 9.82
N MET A 365 -8.59 26.64 9.42
CA MET A 365 -9.25 25.85 8.37
C MET A 365 -8.59 26.02 7.01
N SER A 366 -8.12 27.23 6.67
CA SER A 366 -7.46 27.52 5.39
C SER A 366 -6.05 26.90 5.23
N ARG A 367 -5.50 26.27 6.24
CA ARG A 367 -4.28 25.45 6.11
C ARG A 367 -4.50 24.27 5.17
N ILE A 368 -5.73 23.74 5.10
CA ILE A 368 -6.13 22.72 4.16
C ILE A 368 -6.65 23.42 2.91
N SER A 369 -6.06 23.09 1.74
CA SER A 369 -6.49 23.73 0.49
C SER A 369 -7.89 23.24 0.06
N GLY A 370 -8.65 24.14 -0.58
CA GLY A 370 -9.95 23.79 -1.17
C GLY A 370 -9.87 22.56 -2.10
N PRO A 371 -8.88 22.50 -3.04
CA PRO A 371 -8.70 21.33 -3.88
C PRO A 371 -8.44 20.00 -3.16
N LEU A 372 -7.85 20.01 -1.97
CA LEU A 372 -7.71 18.79 -1.16
C LEU A 372 -9.05 18.44 -0.47
N MET A 373 -9.74 19.45 0.09
CA MET A 373 -11.07 19.26 0.69
C MET A 373 -12.08 18.71 -0.32
N ASP A 374 -12.04 19.17 -1.56
CA ASP A 374 -12.89 18.65 -2.64
C ASP A 374 -12.69 17.14 -2.91
N ARG A 375 -11.56 16.55 -2.49
CA ARG A 375 -11.24 15.12 -2.67
C ARG A 375 -11.64 14.25 -1.49
N ILE A 376 -12.14 14.87 -0.42
CA ILE A 376 -12.69 14.15 0.73
C ILE A 376 -14.20 14.10 0.56
N ASP A 377 -14.76 12.90 0.53
CA ASP A 377 -16.17 12.68 0.18
C ASP A 377 -17.10 12.94 1.37
N LEU A 378 -16.69 12.55 2.57
CA LEU A 378 -17.49 12.60 3.79
C LEU A 378 -16.84 13.50 4.83
N HIS A 379 -17.58 14.49 5.31
CA HIS A 379 -17.20 15.36 6.42
C HIS A 379 -18.11 15.06 7.61
N VAL A 380 -17.54 14.63 8.73
CA VAL A 380 -18.31 14.14 9.89
C VAL A 380 -17.88 14.85 11.16
N GLU A 381 -18.85 15.42 11.87
CA GLU A 381 -18.62 16.01 13.19
C GLU A 381 -18.62 14.90 14.25
N VAL A 382 -17.57 14.85 15.06
CA VAL A 382 -17.39 13.89 16.16
C VAL A 382 -17.63 14.61 17.47
N THR A 383 -18.83 14.46 18.02
CA THR A 383 -19.19 15.06 19.30
C THR A 383 -18.71 14.19 20.46
N PRO A 384 -18.23 14.77 21.58
CA PRO A 384 -17.90 14.00 22.77
C PRO A 384 -19.13 13.24 23.30
N VAL A 385 -18.93 11.98 23.66
CA VAL A 385 -19.99 11.18 24.31
C VAL A 385 -20.12 11.60 25.79
N PRO A 386 -21.32 11.91 26.29
CA PRO A 386 -21.51 12.25 27.68
C PRO A 386 -21.06 11.11 28.62
N ALA A 387 -20.48 11.46 29.79
CA ALA A 387 -19.99 10.48 30.76
C ALA A 387 -21.08 9.50 31.24
N ALA A 388 -22.31 9.95 31.32
CA ALA A 388 -23.46 9.12 31.67
C ALA A 388 -23.74 8.04 30.63
N GLU A 389 -23.60 8.35 29.33
CA GLU A 389 -23.74 7.37 28.27
C GLU A 389 -22.57 6.39 28.24
N LEU A 390 -21.34 6.87 28.54
CA LEU A 390 -20.17 5.99 28.61
C LEU A 390 -20.29 4.92 29.70
N SER A 391 -20.95 5.26 30.83
CA SER A 391 -21.14 4.32 31.94
C SER A 391 -22.32 3.37 31.74
N ALA A 392 -23.39 3.82 31.09
CA ALA A 392 -24.66 3.10 30.98
C ALA A 392 -24.82 2.32 29.66
N ALA A 393 -24.00 2.61 28.62
CA ALA A 393 -24.20 2.03 27.30
C ALA A 393 -23.78 0.57 27.23
N ALA A 394 -24.65 -0.28 26.68
CA ALA A 394 -24.29 -1.62 26.21
C ALA A 394 -23.13 -1.55 25.18
N PRO A 395 -22.40 -2.64 24.94
CA PRO A 395 -21.43 -2.72 23.88
C PRO A 395 -22.03 -2.26 22.55
N GLY A 396 -21.24 -1.57 21.74
CA GLY A 396 -21.66 -1.14 20.40
C GLY A 396 -21.87 -2.32 19.46
N GLU A 397 -22.31 -2.05 18.24
CA GLU A 397 -22.41 -3.06 17.19
C GLU A 397 -21.01 -3.59 16.84
N PRO A 398 -20.81 -4.93 16.77
CA PRO A 398 -19.50 -5.52 16.49
C PRO A 398 -19.05 -5.26 15.04
N SER A 399 -17.75 -5.12 14.83
CA SER A 399 -17.13 -4.93 13.52
C SER A 399 -17.56 -5.99 12.50
N ALA A 400 -17.76 -7.24 12.94
CA ALA A 400 -18.17 -8.33 12.07
C ALA A 400 -19.53 -8.08 11.39
N ALA A 401 -20.51 -7.56 12.13
CA ALA A 401 -21.85 -7.25 11.58
C ALA A 401 -21.80 -6.09 10.58
N VAL A 402 -21.03 -5.04 10.88
CA VAL A 402 -20.82 -3.91 9.97
C VAL A 402 -20.08 -4.39 8.69
N ARG A 403 -19.02 -5.18 8.84
CA ARG A 403 -18.25 -5.74 7.74
C ARG A 403 -19.11 -6.60 6.81
N GLU A 404 -20.01 -7.40 7.35
CA GLU A 404 -20.93 -8.20 6.53
C GLU A 404 -21.79 -7.33 5.60
N ARG A 405 -22.35 -6.22 6.08
CA ARG A 405 -23.08 -5.25 5.25
C ARG A 405 -22.20 -4.59 4.20
N VAL A 406 -20.97 -4.23 4.59
CA VAL A 406 -19.97 -3.65 3.69
C VAL A 406 -19.60 -4.63 2.59
N VAL A 407 -19.38 -5.91 2.91
CA VAL A 407 -19.07 -6.96 1.92
C VAL A 407 -20.20 -7.11 0.91
N ARG A 408 -21.45 -7.22 1.38
CA ARG A 408 -22.61 -7.30 0.47
C ARG A 408 -22.70 -6.10 -0.48
N ALA A 409 -22.48 -4.88 0.01
CA ALA A 409 -22.47 -3.69 -0.84
C ALA A 409 -21.31 -3.72 -1.86
N ARG A 410 -20.15 -4.24 -1.48
CA ARG A 410 -19.01 -4.40 -2.38
C ARG A 410 -19.23 -5.48 -3.45
N GLU A 411 -19.95 -6.55 -3.13
CA GLU A 411 -20.35 -7.57 -4.11
C GLU A 411 -21.25 -6.98 -5.20
N VAL A 412 -22.21 -6.12 -4.82
CA VAL A 412 -23.04 -5.37 -5.78
C VAL A 412 -22.18 -4.48 -6.68
N GLN A 413 -21.18 -3.79 -6.11
CA GLN A 413 -20.25 -2.95 -6.87
C GLN A 413 -19.34 -3.78 -7.78
N ALA A 414 -18.85 -4.91 -7.32
CA ALA A 414 -18.04 -5.82 -8.12
C ALA A 414 -18.83 -6.35 -9.35
N ALA A 415 -20.10 -6.70 -9.17
CA ALA A 415 -20.97 -7.08 -10.28
C ALA A 415 -21.22 -5.91 -11.24
N ARG A 416 -21.44 -4.69 -10.72
CA ARG A 416 -21.65 -3.45 -11.49
C ARG A 416 -20.47 -3.11 -12.38
N PHE A 417 -19.25 -3.24 -11.86
CA PHE A 417 -18.02 -2.86 -12.55
C PHE A 417 -17.30 -4.04 -13.20
N ALA A 418 -17.95 -5.20 -13.30
CA ALA A 418 -17.39 -6.36 -13.97
C ALA A 418 -16.98 -6.01 -15.41
N GLY A 419 -15.73 -6.30 -15.76
CA GLY A 419 -15.15 -5.96 -17.07
C GLY A 419 -14.65 -4.52 -17.22
N THR A 420 -14.71 -3.69 -16.16
CA THR A 420 -14.12 -2.35 -16.16
C THR A 420 -12.81 -2.35 -15.42
N GLU A 421 -11.72 -2.21 -16.15
CA GLU A 421 -10.37 -2.21 -15.58
C GLU A 421 -10.14 -1.04 -14.61
N GLY A 422 -9.58 -1.34 -13.45
CA GLY A 422 -9.16 -0.34 -12.45
C GLY A 422 -10.30 0.29 -11.65
N VAL A 423 -11.58 -0.12 -11.81
CA VAL A 423 -12.71 0.40 -11.04
C VAL A 423 -13.32 -0.70 -10.19
N HIS A 424 -13.23 -0.56 -8.86
CA HIS A 424 -13.68 -1.57 -7.90
C HIS A 424 -14.73 -1.03 -6.92
N THR A 425 -14.92 0.30 -6.84
CA THR A 425 -15.81 0.93 -5.86
C THR A 425 -16.50 2.16 -6.44
N ASN A 426 -17.62 2.54 -5.82
CA ASN A 426 -18.38 3.71 -6.25
C ASN A 426 -17.57 5.02 -6.23
N ALA A 427 -16.63 5.18 -5.29
CA ALA A 427 -15.76 6.37 -5.25
C ALA A 427 -14.88 6.51 -6.51
N MET A 428 -14.58 5.41 -7.19
CA MET A 428 -13.73 5.37 -8.39
C MET A 428 -14.49 5.64 -9.69
N MET A 429 -15.83 5.72 -9.68
CA MET A 429 -16.62 6.01 -10.88
C MET A 429 -16.17 7.29 -11.56
N ASN A 430 -16.06 7.25 -12.88
CA ASN A 430 -15.85 8.43 -13.74
C ASN A 430 -17.20 9.09 -14.10
N ALA A 431 -17.17 10.19 -14.83
CA ALA A 431 -18.35 10.95 -15.19
C ALA A 431 -19.35 10.18 -16.09
N ALA A 432 -18.87 9.23 -16.91
CA ALA A 432 -19.75 8.38 -17.73
C ALA A 432 -20.53 7.40 -16.85
N MET A 433 -19.82 6.74 -15.92
CA MET A 433 -20.42 5.81 -14.97
C MET A 433 -21.39 6.49 -14.00
N LEU A 434 -21.10 7.74 -13.59
CA LEU A 434 -22.03 8.52 -12.78
C LEU A 434 -23.37 8.73 -13.50
N ARG A 435 -23.32 9.07 -14.79
CA ARG A 435 -24.56 9.21 -15.60
C ARG A 435 -25.32 7.91 -15.79
N GLU A 436 -24.62 6.80 -15.77
CA GLU A 436 -25.20 5.46 -15.94
C GLU A 436 -25.79 4.92 -14.63
N TYR A 437 -25.00 4.91 -13.55
CA TYR A 437 -25.34 4.20 -12.31
C TYR A 437 -25.89 5.09 -11.19
N CYS A 438 -25.76 6.42 -11.30
CA CYS A 438 -26.17 7.36 -10.27
C CYS A 438 -27.31 8.27 -10.74
N ARG A 439 -28.32 7.72 -11.43
CA ARG A 439 -29.49 8.48 -11.88
C ARG A 439 -30.45 8.71 -10.70
N PRO A 440 -30.59 9.96 -10.18
CA PRO A 440 -31.59 10.26 -9.19
C PRO A 440 -32.99 10.28 -9.81
N ASP A 441 -34.02 9.91 -9.06
CA ASP A 441 -35.40 10.17 -9.45
C ASP A 441 -35.71 11.69 -9.39
N ALA A 442 -36.90 12.09 -9.86
CA ALA A 442 -37.28 13.50 -9.94
C ALA A 442 -37.26 14.19 -8.54
N ALA A 443 -37.65 13.50 -7.48
CA ALA A 443 -37.65 14.02 -6.12
C ALA A 443 -36.22 14.21 -5.59
N SER A 444 -35.34 13.23 -5.81
CA SER A 444 -33.91 13.27 -5.48
C SER A 444 -33.18 14.37 -6.24
N ALA A 445 -33.46 14.52 -7.54
CA ALA A 445 -32.87 15.58 -8.37
C ALA A 445 -33.26 16.97 -7.86
N ALA A 446 -34.55 17.22 -7.58
CA ALA A 446 -35.02 18.50 -7.04
C ALA A 446 -34.47 18.78 -5.63
N LEU A 447 -34.23 17.75 -4.79
CA LEU A 447 -33.58 17.92 -3.49
C LEU A 447 -32.12 18.34 -3.66
N LEU A 448 -31.40 17.66 -4.57
CA LEU A 448 -29.99 17.93 -4.84
C LEU A 448 -29.79 19.35 -5.42
N GLU A 449 -30.63 19.75 -6.37
CA GLU A 449 -30.60 21.08 -6.98
C GLU A 449 -30.79 22.20 -5.92
N ARG A 450 -31.80 22.05 -5.04
CA ARG A 450 -32.02 22.96 -3.92
C ARG A 450 -30.84 23.01 -2.93
N ALA A 451 -30.19 21.86 -2.69
CA ALA A 451 -29.01 21.79 -1.83
C ALA A 451 -27.82 22.51 -2.48
N MET A 452 -27.61 22.33 -3.80
CA MET A 452 -26.56 23.00 -4.58
C MET A 452 -26.68 24.53 -4.47
N GLU A 453 -27.88 25.06 -4.68
CA GLU A 453 -28.14 26.49 -4.57
C GLU A 453 -27.96 27.01 -3.14
N ARG A 454 -28.62 26.37 -2.16
CA ARG A 454 -28.64 26.83 -0.75
C ARG A 454 -27.27 26.77 -0.10
N LEU A 455 -26.45 25.73 -0.41
CA LEU A 455 -25.16 25.50 0.19
C LEU A 455 -24.00 25.99 -0.70
N SER A 456 -24.28 26.56 -1.88
CA SER A 456 -23.29 27.01 -2.85
C SER A 456 -22.26 25.91 -3.19
N LEU A 457 -22.72 24.70 -3.43
CA LEU A 457 -21.87 23.54 -3.69
C LEU A 457 -21.28 23.58 -5.08
N SER A 458 -20.06 23.10 -5.24
CA SER A 458 -19.38 22.98 -6.53
C SER A 458 -19.91 21.78 -7.35
N ALA A 459 -19.67 21.78 -8.67
CA ALA A 459 -19.97 20.62 -9.53
C ALA A 459 -19.26 19.34 -9.03
N ARG A 460 -18.06 19.46 -8.46
CA ARG A 460 -17.38 18.32 -7.84
C ARG A 460 -18.11 17.78 -6.61
N ALA A 461 -18.67 18.66 -5.78
CA ALA A 461 -19.49 18.27 -4.64
C ALA A 461 -20.76 17.52 -5.10
N TYR A 462 -21.38 17.93 -6.20
CA TYR A 462 -22.48 17.24 -6.85
C TYR A 462 -22.13 15.79 -7.16
N ASP A 463 -21.03 15.56 -7.89
CA ASP A 463 -20.56 14.22 -8.26
C ASP A 463 -20.27 13.37 -6.99
N ARG A 464 -19.67 13.95 -5.96
CA ARG A 464 -19.38 13.27 -4.69
C ARG A 464 -20.66 12.85 -3.95
N ILE A 465 -21.63 13.74 -3.88
CA ILE A 465 -22.93 13.43 -3.25
C ILE A 465 -23.59 12.25 -3.96
N LEU A 466 -23.58 12.23 -5.30
CA LEU A 466 -24.16 11.12 -6.06
C LEU A 466 -23.44 9.78 -5.82
N LYS A 467 -22.10 9.78 -5.77
CA LYS A 467 -21.31 8.57 -5.44
C LYS A 467 -21.65 8.03 -4.04
N VAL A 468 -21.72 8.93 -3.07
CA VAL A 468 -22.09 8.58 -1.69
C VAL A 468 -23.53 8.09 -1.61
N ALA A 469 -24.49 8.76 -2.26
CA ALA A 469 -25.89 8.34 -2.31
C ALA A 469 -26.04 6.96 -2.98
N ARG A 470 -25.27 6.66 -4.03
CA ARG A 470 -25.25 5.32 -4.65
C ARG A 470 -24.75 4.29 -3.64
N THR A 471 -23.73 4.58 -2.87
CA THR A 471 -23.20 3.68 -1.84
C THR A 471 -24.22 3.43 -0.72
N ILE A 472 -24.94 4.47 -0.30
CA ILE A 472 -26.01 4.34 0.70
C ILE A 472 -27.13 3.43 0.18
N ALA A 473 -27.51 3.59 -1.09
CA ALA A 473 -28.51 2.73 -1.73
C ALA A 473 -28.03 1.27 -1.86
N ASP A 474 -26.74 1.04 -2.18
CA ASP A 474 -26.12 -0.30 -2.23
C ASP A 474 -26.15 -0.98 -0.85
N LEU A 475 -25.78 -0.25 0.23
CA LEU A 475 -25.87 -0.75 1.60
C LEU A 475 -27.29 -1.11 2.03
N ALA A 476 -28.28 -0.44 1.46
CA ALA A 476 -29.70 -0.70 1.70
C ALA A 476 -30.30 -1.74 0.73
N GLY A 477 -29.49 -2.31 -0.17
CA GLY A 477 -29.92 -3.31 -1.17
C GLY A 477 -30.87 -2.75 -2.24
N ARG A 478 -30.80 -1.44 -2.55
CA ARG A 478 -31.66 -0.80 -3.53
C ARG A 478 -30.96 -0.60 -4.87
N GLU A 479 -31.64 -0.88 -5.96
CA GLU A 479 -31.15 -0.65 -7.32
C GLU A 479 -31.16 0.84 -7.70
N THR A 480 -32.10 1.63 -7.17
CA THR A 480 -32.26 3.06 -7.44
C THR A 480 -31.88 3.90 -6.24
N ILE A 481 -31.41 5.11 -6.50
CA ILE A 481 -31.11 6.10 -5.45
C ILE A 481 -32.41 6.78 -5.05
N ALA A 482 -32.76 6.71 -3.76
CA ALA A 482 -33.94 7.36 -3.20
C ALA A 482 -33.60 8.74 -2.62
N ALA A 483 -34.62 9.60 -2.43
CA ALA A 483 -34.46 10.93 -1.85
C ALA A 483 -33.83 10.89 -0.44
N ALA A 484 -34.08 9.83 0.34
CA ALA A 484 -33.44 9.64 1.64
C ALA A 484 -31.92 9.44 1.53
N ASP A 485 -31.45 8.73 0.49
CA ASP A 485 -30.01 8.49 0.26
C ASP A 485 -29.29 9.79 -0.10
N VAL A 486 -29.93 10.61 -0.93
CA VAL A 486 -29.42 11.93 -1.31
C VAL A 486 -29.40 12.86 -0.10
N ALA A 487 -30.45 12.84 0.73
CA ALA A 487 -30.51 13.65 1.95
C ALA A 487 -29.40 13.26 2.95
N GLU A 488 -29.18 11.95 3.16
CA GLU A 488 -28.09 11.46 4.01
C GLU A 488 -26.73 11.89 3.43
N ALA A 489 -26.50 11.74 2.12
CA ALA A 489 -25.24 12.11 1.45
C ALA A 489 -24.94 13.62 1.56
N ILE A 490 -25.96 14.50 1.43
CA ILE A 490 -25.83 15.95 1.58
C ILE A 490 -25.35 16.32 3.00
N ASN A 491 -25.82 15.61 4.04
CA ASN A 491 -25.43 15.89 5.40
C ASN A 491 -23.93 15.70 5.65
N TYR A 492 -23.27 14.83 4.88
CA TYR A 492 -21.81 14.62 4.95
C TYR A 492 -20.99 15.69 4.21
N ARG A 493 -21.59 16.77 3.74
CA ARG A 493 -20.90 17.92 3.13
C ARG A 493 -20.97 19.18 4.02
N SER A 494 -20.89 19.00 5.34
CA SER A 494 -21.05 20.07 6.34
C SER A 494 -20.03 21.22 6.21
N LEU A 495 -18.80 20.93 5.77
CA LEU A 495 -17.74 21.92 5.60
C LEU A 495 -17.85 22.75 4.32
N ASP A 496 -18.59 22.29 3.33
CA ASP A 496 -18.87 23.07 2.11
C ASP A 496 -19.82 24.23 2.36
N ARG A 497 -20.52 24.20 3.51
CA ARG A 497 -21.32 25.32 3.98
C ARG A 497 -20.37 26.48 4.27
N GLY A 498 -20.38 27.54 3.47
CA GLY A 498 -19.49 28.70 3.57
C GLY A 498 -19.52 29.51 4.88
N ASN A 499 -20.08 28.92 5.95
CA ASN A 499 -20.28 29.51 7.25
C ASN A 499 -19.39 28.95 8.36
N TRP A 500 -18.49 28.02 8.05
CA TRP A 500 -17.56 27.49 9.06
C TRP A 500 -16.54 28.57 9.44
N GLY A 501 -16.64 29.06 10.68
CA GLY A 501 -15.76 30.13 11.20
C GLY A 501 -16.21 31.57 10.89
N ARG A 502 -17.43 31.78 10.40
CA ARG A 502 -18.08 33.11 10.30
C ARG A 502 -18.92 33.45 11.51
#